data_c2d54ee8e06ee769d6c01e88159cd758
#
_entry.id   c2d54ee8e06ee769d6c01e88159cd758
#
_cell.length_a   1.000
_cell.length_b   1.000
_cell.length_c   1.000
_cell.angle_alpha   90.00
_cell.angle_beta   90.00
_cell.angle_gamma   90.00
#
_symmetry.space_group_name_H-M   'P 1'
#
loop_
_entity.id
_entity.type
_entity.pdbx_description
1 polymer ?
#
loop_
_entity_poly.entity_id
_entity_poly.type
_entity_poly.pdbx_seq_one_letter_code
_entity_poly.pdbx_strand_id
1 'polypeptide(L)'
;DDGPSKFFFGNLYKDGRYTPKHKELFQSPARWDLWLDPSFLVAHSTAKRALSDRGNQSQSPSAKPYENFLKVECTGGGAGVYSFPCFTSEYCQKLVEEVDHAQANYASVLSRPNGMNRFGMVLNQIGMEPVITEFQQQYIRPMQEFLYGAEGAEPDDHHCFVVRYKKDEDV
;
A
#
# COMPACT_ATOMS: atom_id res chain seq x y z
N ASP A 1 -9.54 22.02 -19.09
CA ASP A 1 -10.05 20.74 -18.60
C ASP A 1 -9.17 20.32 -17.45
N ASP A 2 -9.57 20.79 -16.28
CA ASP A 2 -8.85 20.49 -15.06
C ASP A 2 -9.17 19.04 -14.69
N GLY A 3 -8.18 18.17 -14.90
CA GLY A 3 -8.22 16.83 -14.39
C GLY A 3 -8.49 16.85 -12.86
N PRO A 4 -8.93 15.72 -12.27
CA PRO A 4 -9.32 15.67 -10.87
C PRO A 4 -8.24 16.28 -10.01
N SER A 5 -8.62 17.20 -9.13
CA SER A 5 -7.71 17.93 -8.27
C SER A 5 -6.86 16.91 -7.50
N LYS A 6 -5.60 16.76 -7.89
CA LYS A 6 -4.63 16.05 -7.07
C LYS A 6 -4.63 16.78 -5.74
N PHE A 7 -5.02 16.10 -4.68
CA PHE A 7 -4.93 16.63 -3.34
C PHE A 7 -3.46 16.97 -3.09
N PHE A 8 -3.10 18.20 -3.32
CA PHE A 8 -1.73 18.66 -3.16
C PHE A 8 -1.46 18.87 -1.68
N PHE A 9 -1.14 17.80 -1.00
CA PHE A 9 -0.54 17.90 0.32
C PHE A 9 0.93 18.28 0.12
N GLY A 10 1.38 19.40 0.71
CA GLY A 10 2.79 19.75 0.70
C GLY A 10 3.62 18.58 1.24
N ASN A 11 4.78 18.32 0.67
CA ASN A 11 5.68 17.26 1.12
C ASN A 11 6.67 17.83 2.13
N LEU A 12 6.37 17.68 3.43
CA LEU A 12 7.17 18.22 4.51
C LEU A 12 8.60 17.66 4.55
N TYR A 13 8.80 16.42 4.13
CA TYR A 13 10.12 15.79 4.07
C TYR A 13 10.98 16.41 2.96
N LYS A 14 10.42 16.56 1.77
CA LYS A 14 11.12 17.20 0.64
C LYS A 14 11.45 18.66 0.92
N ASP A 15 10.59 19.33 1.67
CA ASP A 15 10.77 20.73 2.06
C ASP A 15 11.76 20.90 3.25
N GLY A 16 12.34 19.82 3.75
CA GLY A 16 13.23 19.83 4.91
C GLY A 16 12.54 20.15 6.25
N ARG A 17 11.21 20.09 6.28
CA ARG A 17 10.37 20.42 7.44
C ARG A 17 10.00 19.21 8.28
N TYR A 18 10.33 18.01 7.82
CA TYR A 18 10.08 16.75 8.50
C TYR A 18 11.37 15.95 8.65
N THR A 19 11.65 15.47 9.86
CA THR A 19 12.78 14.59 10.14
C THR A 19 12.26 13.23 10.58
N PRO A 20 12.44 12.18 9.76
CA PRO A 20 11.98 10.83 10.09
C PRO A 20 12.66 10.27 11.33
N LYS A 21 11.91 9.50 12.13
CA LYS A 21 12.44 8.61 13.17
C LYS A 21 13.12 7.39 12.52
N HIS A 22 12.49 6.82 11.50
CA HIS A 22 12.93 5.63 10.75
C HIS A 22 13.25 5.99 9.31
N LYS A 23 14.44 6.54 9.06
CA LYS A 23 14.86 7.03 7.72
C LYS A 23 14.81 5.96 6.64
N GLU A 24 15.00 4.70 7.01
CA GLU A 24 14.97 3.55 6.12
C GLU A 24 13.59 3.31 5.48
N LEU A 25 12.50 3.79 6.10
CA LEU A 25 11.15 3.70 5.53
C LEU A 25 10.92 4.67 4.36
N PHE A 26 11.82 5.66 4.18
CA PHE A 26 11.71 6.71 3.15
C PHE A 26 12.67 6.50 1.98
N GLN A 27 13.41 5.40 1.99
CA GLN A 27 14.36 5.09 0.93
C GLN A 27 13.64 4.51 -0.29
N SER A 28 13.95 5.04 -1.48
CA SER A 28 13.53 4.47 -2.75
C SER A 28 14.79 4.34 -3.65
N PRO A 29 15.12 3.13 -4.13
CA PRO A 29 14.39 1.89 -3.93
C PRO A 29 14.42 1.39 -2.48
N ALA A 30 13.26 0.91 -2.03
CA ALA A 30 13.12 0.39 -0.68
C ALA A 30 13.65 -1.05 -0.56
N ARG A 31 13.99 -1.45 0.67
CA ARG A 31 14.42 -2.82 0.99
C ARG A 31 13.22 -3.75 1.15
N TRP A 32 12.44 -3.93 0.08
CA TRP A 32 11.23 -4.76 0.09
C TRP A 32 11.51 -6.22 0.46
N ASP A 33 12.71 -6.70 0.21
CA ASP A 33 13.21 -8.01 0.65
C ASP A 33 13.18 -8.20 2.17
N LEU A 34 13.28 -7.11 2.94
CA LEU A 34 13.22 -7.09 4.40
C LEU A 34 11.82 -6.74 4.95
N TRP A 35 11.05 -5.96 4.18
CA TRP A 35 9.78 -5.38 4.63
C TRP A 35 8.56 -6.22 4.31
N LEU A 36 8.64 -7.02 3.24
CA LEU A 36 7.53 -7.85 2.80
C LEU A 36 7.56 -9.23 3.46
N ASP A 37 6.37 -9.75 3.76
CA ASP A 37 6.22 -11.10 4.28
C ASP A 37 6.78 -12.12 3.28
N PRO A 38 7.58 -13.12 3.70
CA PRO A 38 8.14 -14.11 2.81
C PRO A 38 7.10 -14.87 1.99
N SER A 39 5.91 -15.13 2.55
CA SER A 39 4.82 -15.78 1.83
C SER A 39 4.25 -14.89 0.72
N PHE A 40 4.20 -13.57 0.97
CA PHE A 40 3.82 -12.59 -0.05
C PHE A 40 4.82 -12.57 -1.21
N LEU A 41 6.11 -12.57 -0.93
CA LEU A 41 7.17 -12.58 -1.96
C LEU A 41 7.09 -13.83 -2.85
N VAL A 42 6.78 -14.99 -2.26
CA VAL A 42 6.56 -16.25 -2.99
C VAL A 42 5.33 -16.14 -3.89
N ALA A 43 4.21 -15.67 -3.35
CA ALA A 43 2.97 -15.50 -4.12
C ALA A 43 3.14 -14.48 -5.25
N HIS A 44 3.76 -13.35 -5.00
CA HIS A 44 4.07 -12.32 -5.99
C HIS A 44 4.96 -12.87 -7.13
N SER A 45 6.02 -13.61 -6.79
CA SER A 45 6.91 -14.23 -7.79
C SER A 45 6.16 -15.24 -8.66
N THR A 46 5.22 -15.98 -8.05
CA THR A 46 4.37 -16.93 -8.76
C THR A 46 3.37 -16.23 -9.67
N ALA A 47 2.75 -15.13 -9.20
CA ALA A 47 1.87 -14.31 -10.03
C ALA A 47 2.60 -13.74 -11.25
N LYS A 48 3.77 -13.17 -11.07
CA LYS A 48 4.60 -12.63 -12.18
C LYS A 48 4.95 -13.70 -13.19
N ARG A 49 5.33 -14.92 -12.76
CA ARG A 49 5.58 -16.05 -13.67
C ARG A 49 4.35 -16.42 -14.47
N ALA A 50 3.20 -16.58 -13.79
CA ALA A 50 1.95 -16.93 -14.45
C ALA A 50 1.52 -15.87 -15.47
N LEU A 51 1.73 -14.59 -15.20
CA LEU A 51 1.47 -13.50 -16.15
C LEU A 51 2.40 -13.55 -17.37
N SER A 52 3.69 -13.86 -17.17
CA SER A 52 4.65 -14.02 -18.26
C SER A 52 4.29 -15.20 -19.15
N ASP A 53 3.83 -16.30 -18.58
CA ASP A 53 3.45 -17.51 -19.31
C ASP A 53 2.13 -17.35 -20.09
N ARG A 54 1.22 -16.45 -19.68
CA ARG A 54 -0.01 -16.12 -20.42
C ARG A 54 0.24 -15.61 -21.83
N GLY A 55 1.36 -14.93 -22.05
CA GLY A 55 1.77 -14.49 -23.39
C GLY A 55 2.01 -15.66 -24.37
N ASN A 56 2.17 -16.89 -23.88
CA ASN A 56 2.50 -18.07 -24.66
C ASN A 56 1.41 -19.13 -24.73
N GLN A 57 0.31 -19.03 -23.94
CA GLN A 57 -0.75 -20.04 -23.90
C GLN A 57 -2.14 -19.47 -23.66
N SER A 58 -3.13 -19.93 -24.42
CA SER A 58 -4.56 -19.55 -24.36
C SER A 58 -5.33 -20.15 -23.17
N GLN A 59 -4.68 -20.54 -22.09
CA GLN A 59 -5.36 -21.16 -20.94
C GLN A 59 -5.25 -20.27 -19.69
N SER A 60 -6.40 -20.02 -19.05
CA SER A 60 -6.48 -19.40 -17.73
C SER A 60 -5.65 -20.23 -16.74
N PRO A 61 -4.74 -19.62 -15.97
CA PRO A 61 -4.01 -20.35 -14.94
C PRO A 61 -5.00 -20.89 -13.91
N SER A 62 -4.84 -22.15 -13.55
CA SER A 62 -5.57 -22.71 -12.42
C SER A 62 -5.21 -21.95 -11.15
N ALA A 63 -6.20 -21.49 -10.41
CA ALA A 63 -6.04 -20.70 -9.18
C ALA A 63 -5.32 -21.43 -8.01
N LYS A 64 -4.95 -22.68 -8.21
CA LYS A 64 -4.44 -23.61 -7.18
C LYS A 64 -3.19 -23.20 -6.40
N PRO A 65 -2.20 -22.45 -6.94
CA PRO A 65 -1.03 -22.08 -6.12
C PRO A 65 -1.31 -21.05 -5.02
N TYR A 66 -2.48 -20.42 -5.03
CA TYR A 66 -2.81 -19.28 -4.17
C TYR A 66 -3.79 -19.62 -3.05
N GLU A 67 -4.44 -20.78 -3.09
CA GLU A 67 -5.43 -21.23 -2.11
C GLU A 67 -4.90 -21.22 -0.67
N ASN A 68 -3.59 -21.41 -0.50
CA ASN A 68 -2.94 -21.40 0.81
C ASN A 68 -2.47 -20.01 1.28
N PHE A 69 -2.48 -19.01 0.40
CA PHE A 69 -1.95 -17.69 0.68
C PHE A 69 -3.04 -16.62 0.72
N LEU A 70 -3.98 -16.68 -0.24
CA LEU A 70 -5.08 -15.73 -0.32
C LEU A 70 -6.29 -16.27 0.42
N LYS A 71 -6.75 -15.54 1.43
CA LYS A 71 -8.05 -15.77 2.03
C LYS A 71 -9.11 -15.04 1.22
N VAL A 72 -10.08 -15.78 0.70
CA VAL A 72 -11.23 -15.19 0.03
C VAL A 72 -12.21 -14.72 1.09
N GLU A 73 -12.42 -13.42 1.20
CA GLU A 73 -13.32 -12.82 2.18
C GLU A 73 -14.74 -12.68 1.65
N CYS A 74 -14.89 -12.46 0.35
CA CYS A 74 -16.19 -12.34 -0.30
C CYS A 74 -16.11 -12.76 -1.77
N THR A 75 -17.09 -13.53 -2.24
CA THR A 75 -17.20 -13.99 -3.64
C THR A 75 -18.38 -13.35 -4.39
N GLY A 76 -19.09 -12.40 -3.76
CA GLY A 76 -20.27 -11.77 -4.36
C GLY A 76 -19.91 -10.80 -5.50
N GLY A 77 -20.65 -10.86 -6.61
CA GLY A 77 -20.58 -9.85 -7.66
C GLY A 77 -19.49 -10.02 -8.72
N GLY A 78 -18.83 -11.18 -8.81
CA GLY A 78 -17.90 -11.49 -9.92
C GLY A 78 -16.42 -11.15 -9.64
N ALA A 79 -16.10 -10.15 -8.80
CA ALA A 79 -14.75 -9.88 -8.33
C ALA A 79 -14.66 -10.24 -6.84
N GLY A 80 -13.71 -11.12 -6.47
CA GLY A 80 -13.49 -11.51 -5.08
C GLY A 80 -12.86 -10.40 -4.26
N VAL A 81 -13.08 -10.43 -2.94
CA VAL A 81 -12.28 -9.67 -1.96
C VAL A 81 -11.30 -10.64 -1.33
N TYR A 82 -10.03 -10.29 -1.35
CA TYR A 82 -8.94 -11.14 -0.88
C TYR A 82 -8.17 -10.45 0.25
N SER A 83 -7.77 -11.23 1.25
CA SER A 83 -6.83 -10.80 2.27
C SER A 83 -5.60 -11.71 2.29
N PHE A 84 -4.46 -11.14 2.65
CA PHE A 84 -3.18 -11.86 2.73
C PHE A 84 -2.19 -11.14 3.65
N PRO A 85 -1.25 -11.85 4.28
CA PRO A 85 -0.13 -11.23 4.96
C PRO A 85 0.74 -10.51 3.93
N CYS A 86 1.03 -9.24 4.15
CA CYS A 86 1.78 -8.42 3.19
C CYS A 86 3.11 -7.95 3.75
N PHE A 87 3.10 -7.42 4.97
CA PHE A 87 4.27 -6.83 5.59
C PHE A 87 4.76 -7.63 6.80
N THR A 88 6.07 -7.57 7.04
CA THR A 88 6.66 -8.12 8.26
C THR A 88 6.21 -7.32 9.49
N SER A 89 6.22 -7.98 10.66
CA SER A 89 5.92 -7.30 11.93
C SER A 89 6.88 -6.15 12.22
N GLU A 90 8.14 -6.27 11.82
CA GLU A 90 9.13 -5.20 11.98
C GLU A 90 8.76 -3.95 11.16
N TYR A 91 8.38 -4.14 9.89
CA TYR A 91 7.92 -3.01 9.07
C TYR A 91 6.70 -2.33 9.68
N CYS A 92 5.71 -3.12 10.09
CA CYS A 92 4.49 -2.59 10.70
C CYS A 92 4.78 -1.82 11.99
N GLN A 93 5.67 -2.34 12.85
CA GLN A 93 6.08 -1.66 14.07
C GLN A 93 6.76 -0.32 13.77
N LYS A 94 7.75 -0.32 12.86
CA LYS A 94 8.45 0.91 12.46
C LYS A 94 7.50 1.95 11.86
N LEU A 95 6.55 1.52 11.04
CA LEU A 95 5.55 2.42 10.46
C LEU A 95 4.65 3.04 11.53
N VAL A 96 4.19 2.26 12.51
CA VAL A 96 3.41 2.77 13.65
C VAL A 96 4.22 3.77 14.45
N GLU A 97 5.47 3.46 14.77
CA GLU A 97 6.36 4.36 15.49
C GLU A 97 6.65 5.66 14.72
N GLU A 98 6.77 5.59 13.39
CA GLU A 98 6.94 6.76 12.53
C GLU A 98 5.70 7.66 12.55
N VAL A 99 4.51 7.05 12.48
CA VAL A 99 3.23 7.77 12.59
C VAL A 99 3.10 8.45 13.96
N ASP A 100 3.46 7.75 15.04
CA ASP A 100 3.45 8.32 16.40
C ASP A 100 4.42 9.49 16.51
N HIS A 101 5.63 9.35 15.98
CA HIS A 101 6.61 10.43 15.93
C HIS A 101 6.10 11.65 15.16
N ALA A 102 5.52 11.43 13.99
CA ALA A 102 4.96 12.51 13.18
C ALA A 102 3.83 13.25 13.93
N GLN A 103 2.89 12.50 14.49
CA GLN A 103 1.77 13.11 15.24
C GLN A 103 2.22 13.84 16.50
N ALA A 104 3.23 13.32 17.23
CA ALA A 104 3.72 13.96 18.44
C ALA A 104 4.46 15.28 18.16
N ASN A 105 5.20 15.37 17.04
CA ASN A 105 6.11 16.49 16.80
C ASN A 105 5.61 17.47 15.72
N TYR A 106 4.67 17.05 14.85
CA TYR A 106 4.27 17.82 13.67
C TYR A 106 2.74 17.99 13.55
N ALA A 107 1.96 17.70 14.60
CA ALA A 107 0.49 17.72 14.56
C ALA A 107 -0.12 19.01 13.99
N SER A 108 0.53 20.16 14.25
CA SER A 108 0.04 21.47 13.80
C SER A 108 0.09 21.68 12.28
N VAL A 109 0.88 20.87 11.55
CA VAL A 109 1.06 20.99 10.10
C VAL A 109 0.58 19.75 9.33
N LEU A 110 0.18 18.70 10.04
CA LEU A 110 -0.35 17.49 9.43
C LEU A 110 -1.84 17.64 9.09
N SER A 111 -2.21 17.12 7.93
CA SER A 111 -3.60 17.07 7.49
C SER A 111 -4.30 15.84 8.04
N ARG A 112 -5.62 15.95 8.24
CA ARG A 112 -6.46 14.80 8.56
C ARG A 112 -6.42 13.77 7.43
N PRO A 113 -6.61 12.49 7.74
CA PRO A 113 -6.59 11.43 6.73
C PRO A 113 -7.66 11.64 5.65
N ASN A 114 -8.86 12.05 6.03
CA ASN A 114 -9.98 12.38 5.14
C ASN A 114 -11.06 13.19 5.87
N GLY A 115 -12.16 13.50 5.18
CA GLY A 115 -13.26 14.28 5.74
C GLY A 115 -14.07 13.57 6.84
N MET A 116 -14.05 12.24 6.89
CA MET A 116 -14.80 11.42 7.83
C MET A 116 -13.99 11.07 9.10
N ASN A 117 -12.68 10.87 8.95
CA ASN A 117 -11.82 10.42 10.04
C ASN A 117 -11.10 11.59 10.71
N ARG A 118 -11.33 11.75 12.00
CA ARG A 118 -10.75 12.84 12.79
C ARG A 118 -9.28 12.58 13.14
N PHE A 119 -8.93 11.32 13.43
CA PHE A 119 -7.60 10.92 13.90
C PHE A 119 -6.86 10.14 12.85
N GLY A 120 -5.57 10.39 12.76
CA GLY A 120 -4.69 9.83 11.75
C GLY A 120 -3.95 10.91 10.97
N MET A 121 -3.37 10.56 9.83
CA MET A 121 -2.60 11.49 8.99
C MET A 121 -2.42 10.97 7.58
N VAL A 122 -2.09 11.87 6.66
CA VAL A 122 -1.72 11.54 5.27
C VAL A 122 -0.23 11.21 5.21
N LEU A 123 0.11 9.99 4.79
CA LEU A 123 1.51 9.54 4.69
C LEU A 123 2.28 10.22 3.55
N ASN A 124 1.59 10.57 2.47
CA ASN A 124 2.20 11.33 1.36
C ASN A 124 2.77 12.67 1.86
N GLN A 125 2.11 13.30 2.84
CA GLN A 125 2.53 14.59 3.39
C GLN A 125 3.88 14.54 4.11
N ILE A 126 4.23 13.43 4.74
CA ILE A 126 5.55 13.24 5.37
C ILE A 126 6.61 12.71 4.41
N GLY A 127 6.27 12.48 3.14
CA GLY A 127 7.24 12.11 2.10
C GLY A 127 7.30 10.62 1.77
N MET A 128 6.33 9.81 2.19
CA MET A 128 6.30 8.38 1.88
C MET A 128 5.77 8.05 0.48
N GLU A 129 5.28 9.04 -0.27
CA GLU A 129 4.72 8.85 -1.62
C GLU A 129 5.61 8.04 -2.57
N PRO A 130 6.93 8.32 -2.72
CA PRO A 130 7.78 7.57 -3.65
C PRO A 130 7.87 6.08 -3.29
N VAL A 131 7.97 5.75 -2.01
CA VAL A 131 8.06 4.37 -1.52
C VAL A 131 6.74 3.63 -1.74
N ILE A 132 5.61 4.31 -1.49
CA ILE A 132 4.28 3.73 -1.69
C ILE A 132 3.99 3.54 -3.18
N THR A 133 4.38 4.49 -4.04
CA THR A 133 4.31 4.35 -5.50
C THR A 133 5.11 3.14 -5.97
N GLU A 134 6.33 2.98 -5.47
CA GLU A 134 7.18 1.83 -5.79
C GLU A 134 6.50 0.51 -5.38
N PHE A 135 5.97 0.44 -4.16
CA PHE A 135 5.23 -0.73 -3.68
C PHE A 135 4.01 -1.05 -4.55
N GLN A 136 3.21 -0.03 -4.86
CA GLN A 136 2.03 -0.18 -5.72
C GLN A 136 2.41 -0.73 -7.09
N GLN A 137 3.41 -0.15 -7.75
CA GLN A 137 3.78 -0.53 -9.11
C GLN A 137 4.49 -1.89 -9.18
N GLN A 138 5.38 -2.17 -8.25
CA GLN A 138 6.20 -3.39 -8.30
C GLN A 138 5.50 -4.63 -7.74
N TYR A 139 4.63 -4.45 -6.74
CA TYR A 139 4.06 -5.57 -5.97
C TYR A 139 2.55 -5.66 -6.07
N ILE A 140 1.82 -4.55 -5.92
CA ILE A 140 0.36 -4.59 -5.93
C ILE A 140 -0.17 -4.77 -7.35
N ARG A 141 0.35 -4.03 -8.33
CA ARG A 141 -0.09 -4.11 -9.72
C ARG A 141 -0.02 -5.54 -10.29
N PRO A 142 1.08 -6.30 -10.19
CA PRO A 142 1.11 -7.68 -10.67
C PRO A 142 0.10 -8.60 -9.97
N MET A 143 -0.16 -8.38 -8.68
CA MET A 143 -1.18 -9.15 -7.94
C MET A 143 -2.59 -8.80 -8.40
N GLN A 144 -2.89 -7.54 -8.65
CA GLN A 144 -4.16 -7.09 -9.19
C GLN A 144 -4.41 -7.67 -10.59
N GLU A 145 -3.43 -7.56 -11.49
CA GLU A 145 -3.52 -8.13 -12.84
C GLU A 145 -3.73 -9.64 -12.80
N PHE A 146 -3.07 -10.33 -11.90
CA PHE A 146 -3.24 -11.76 -11.72
C PHE A 146 -4.65 -12.12 -11.24
N LEU A 147 -5.18 -11.40 -10.24
CA LEU A 147 -6.47 -11.70 -9.58
C LEU A 147 -7.67 -11.22 -10.39
N TYR A 148 -7.57 -10.08 -11.05
CA TYR A 148 -8.70 -9.38 -11.67
C TYR A 148 -8.58 -9.23 -13.20
N GLY A 149 -7.44 -9.63 -13.78
CA GLY A 149 -7.15 -9.45 -15.21
C GLY A 149 -6.57 -8.07 -15.53
N ALA A 150 -6.13 -7.91 -16.79
CA ALA A 150 -5.41 -6.70 -17.24
C ALA A 150 -6.26 -5.42 -17.14
N GLU A 151 -7.57 -5.52 -17.40
CA GLU A 151 -8.48 -4.35 -17.37
C GLU A 151 -8.67 -3.75 -15.96
N GLY A 152 -8.37 -4.53 -14.89
CA GLY A 152 -8.48 -4.08 -13.51
C GLY A 152 -7.15 -3.67 -12.87
N ALA A 153 -6.05 -3.68 -13.63
CA ALA A 153 -4.71 -3.74 -13.06
C ALA A 153 -3.84 -2.49 -13.30
N GLU A 154 -4.41 -1.37 -13.69
CA GLU A 154 -3.64 -0.13 -13.89
C GLU A 154 -3.98 0.92 -12.82
N PRO A 155 -3.45 0.75 -11.58
CA PRO A 155 -3.54 1.82 -10.60
C PRO A 155 -2.58 2.95 -11.06
N ASP A 156 -3.15 4.10 -11.40
CA ASP A 156 -2.44 5.27 -11.91
C ASP A 156 -2.14 6.30 -10.82
N ASP A 157 -2.82 6.20 -9.68
CA ASP A 157 -2.59 7.09 -8.53
C ASP A 157 -2.88 6.39 -7.19
N HIS A 158 -2.44 6.97 -6.11
CA HIS A 158 -2.78 6.53 -4.75
C HIS A 158 -2.89 7.71 -3.78
N HIS A 159 -3.77 7.56 -2.81
CA HIS A 159 -3.85 8.41 -1.64
C HIS A 159 -3.64 7.56 -0.40
N CYS A 160 -2.47 7.69 0.22
CA CYS A 160 -2.10 6.87 1.36
C CYS A 160 -2.22 7.62 2.68
N PHE A 161 -2.96 7.06 3.60
CA PHE A 161 -3.18 7.65 4.91
C PHE A 161 -3.36 6.58 5.99
N VAL A 162 -3.14 6.97 7.23
CA VAL A 162 -3.43 6.17 8.42
C VAL A 162 -4.66 6.73 9.11
N VAL A 163 -5.59 5.85 9.46
CA VAL A 163 -6.72 6.18 10.33
C VAL A 163 -6.45 5.58 11.71
N ARG A 164 -6.71 6.34 12.74
CA ARG A 164 -6.72 5.87 14.13
C ARG A 164 -8.11 5.93 14.68
N TYR A 165 -8.55 4.82 15.22
CA TYR A 165 -9.79 4.77 15.98
C TYR A 165 -9.47 4.88 17.48
N LYS A 166 -10.15 5.79 18.16
CA LYS A 166 -10.05 5.94 19.60
C LYS A 166 -11.34 5.47 20.24
N LYS A 167 -11.21 4.58 21.21
CA LYS A 167 -12.34 4.13 22.00
C LYS A 167 -13.02 5.36 22.64
N ASP A 168 -14.33 5.43 22.53
CA ASP A 168 -15.20 6.47 23.11
C ASP A 168 -15.08 7.88 22.46
N GLU A 169 -14.24 8.07 21.41
CA GLU A 169 -14.10 9.33 20.70
C GLU A 169 -14.55 9.26 19.23
N ASP A 170 -14.56 8.07 18.65
CA ASP A 170 -15.01 7.81 17.27
C ASP A 170 -16.40 7.16 17.32
N VAL A 171 -17.42 7.92 16.99
CA VAL A 171 -18.82 7.49 16.88
C VAL A 171 -19.29 7.69 15.46
#